data_65f839715f2a2cfefbcd001db6bd37d4
#
_entry.id   65f839715f2a2cfefbcd001db6bd37d4
#
_cell.length_a   1.000
_cell.length_b   1.000
_cell.length_c   1.000
_cell.angle_alpha   90.00
_cell.angle_beta   90.00
_cell.angle_gamma   90.00
#
_symmetry.space_group_name_H-M   'P 1'
#
loop_
_entity.id
_entity.type
_entity.pdbx_description
1 polymer ?
#
loop_
_entity_poly.entity_id
_entity_poly.type
_entity_poly.pdbx_seq_one_letter_code
_entity_poly.pdbx_strand_id
1 'polypeptide(L)'
;MIDLKVFEKFETENHLLPFSASRLKSFKNNKAKFFLDYVLGYPRGSSHAMERGSAVEFGVDQFLLKRTSLEDCITSAKNYYKSATNFLDDAEEDKKQYEMIEPMVTQIWHLFVEGYNFTDRDFVGNQITVNTSINGVPFTGIVDYVFENEDTIYVIDLKTKDKFMVTYDDKLQMAIYKKALQEKSNKNIDCSFLVSTGKVPKKKNQKVCEFVPFENEYDFIGEAELQLKSLEHMLKLSNDIDDLKVLFAPQLDDWIWNKDKDAKKNRQEVWGI
;
A
#
# COMPACT_ATOMS: atom_id res chain seq x y z
N MET A 1 -15.65 -16.89 -14.76
CA MET A 1 -14.29 -16.41 -15.05
C MET A 1 -14.40 -15.07 -15.73
N ILE A 2 -13.58 -14.11 -15.38
CA ILE A 2 -13.55 -12.77 -15.97
C ILE A 2 -12.90 -12.84 -17.35
N ASP A 3 -13.46 -12.09 -18.31
CA ASP A 3 -12.92 -12.01 -19.66
C ASP A 3 -11.78 -10.97 -19.73
N LEU A 4 -10.54 -11.44 -19.78
CA LEU A 4 -9.35 -10.58 -19.80
C LEU A 4 -9.25 -9.70 -21.05
N LYS A 5 -9.83 -10.12 -22.20
CA LYS A 5 -9.82 -9.32 -23.43
C LYS A 5 -10.49 -7.96 -23.26
N VAL A 6 -11.44 -7.88 -22.33
CA VAL A 6 -12.11 -6.62 -22.01
C VAL A 6 -11.16 -5.65 -21.32
N PHE A 7 -10.24 -6.13 -20.52
CA PHE A 7 -9.19 -5.29 -19.90
C PHE A 7 -8.15 -4.85 -20.92
N GLU A 8 -7.71 -5.78 -21.77
CA GLU A 8 -6.76 -5.52 -22.85
C GLU A 8 -7.25 -4.45 -23.83
N LYS A 9 -8.56 -4.39 -24.07
CA LYS A 9 -9.18 -3.37 -24.95
C LYS A 9 -8.91 -1.93 -24.50
N PHE A 10 -8.77 -1.71 -23.19
CA PHE A 10 -8.51 -0.40 -22.58
C PHE A 10 -7.09 -0.28 -22.03
N GLU A 11 -6.20 -1.21 -22.40
CA GLU A 11 -4.77 -1.06 -22.12
C GLU A 11 -4.21 0.11 -22.89
N THR A 12 -3.74 1.08 -22.14
CA THR A 12 -2.85 2.13 -22.59
C THR A 12 -1.41 1.71 -22.31
N GLU A 13 -0.43 2.58 -22.55
CA GLU A 13 0.97 2.34 -22.19
C GLU A 13 1.17 1.99 -20.68
N ASN A 14 0.16 2.22 -19.85
CA ASN A 14 0.20 2.00 -18.40
C ASN A 14 -0.44 0.70 -17.92
N HIS A 15 -0.62 -0.26 -18.78
CA HIS A 15 -1.11 -1.62 -18.50
C HIS A 15 -2.06 -1.76 -17.29
N LEU A 16 -3.35 -2.02 -17.55
CA LEU A 16 -4.32 -2.31 -16.47
C LEU A 16 -3.97 -3.60 -15.71
N LEU A 17 -3.28 -4.53 -16.36
CA LEU A 17 -2.85 -5.80 -15.81
C LEU A 17 -1.33 -5.84 -15.63
N PRO A 18 -0.81 -6.57 -14.63
CA PRO A 18 -1.55 -7.23 -13.55
C PRO A 18 -2.17 -6.24 -12.58
N PHE A 19 -3.29 -6.63 -11.98
CA PHE A 19 -3.92 -5.86 -10.91
C PHE A 19 -3.05 -5.83 -9.64
N SER A 20 -3.39 -4.92 -8.72
CA SER A 20 -2.82 -4.88 -7.38
C SER A 20 -3.90 -4.49 -6.36
N ALA A 21 -3.63 -4.73 -5.08
CA ALA A 21 -4.50 -4.28 -4.01
C ALA A 21 -4.75 -2.75 -4.06
N SER A 22 -3.71 -1.97 -4.40
CA SER A 22 -3.82 -0.50 -4.53
C SER A 22 -4.72 -0.09 -5.68
N ARG A 23 -4.67 -0.78 -6.84
CA ARG A 23 -5.57 -0.55 -7.97
C ARG A 23 -7.01 -0.85 -7.61
N LEU A 24 -7.23 -1.99 -6.95
CA LEU A 24 -8.56 -2.40 -6.50
C LEU A 24 -9.14 -1.42 -5.48
N LYS A 25 -8.33 -0.98 -4.53
CA LYS A 25 -8.66 0.07 -3.57
C LYS A 25 -9.05 1.37 -4.26
N SER A 26 -8.27 1.81 -5.25
CA SER A 26 -8.56 3.03 -6.01
C SER A 26 -9.90 2.92 -6.73
N PHE A 27 -10.16 1.81 -7.43
CA PHE A 27 -11.42 1.56 -8.11
C PHE A 27 -12.62 1.57 -7.15
N LYS A 28 -12.48 0.91 -5.99
CA LYS A 28 -13.53 0.85 -4.97
C LYS A 28 -13.86 2.23 -4.39
N ASN A 29 -12.83 3.00 -4.03
CA ASN A 29 -12.98 4.22 -3.25
C ASN A 29 -13.26 5.46 -4.13
N ASN A 30 -12.68 5.53 -5.32
CA ASN A 30 -12.87 6.64 -6.25
C ASN A 30 -12.62 6.20 -7.69
N LYS A 31 -13.69 5.87 -8.40
CA LYS A 31 -13.63 5.39 -9.78
C LYS A 31 -13.02 6.41 -10.74
N ALA A 32 -13.31 7.70 -10.56
CA ALA A 32 -12.73 8.75 -11.40
C ALA A 32 -11.22 8.84 -11.22
N LYS A 33 -10.72 8.76 -9.96
CA LYS A 33 -9.29 8.71 -9.71
C LYS A 33 -8.64 7.44 -10.26
N PHE A 34 -9.29 6.30 -10.12
CA PHE A 34 -8.84 5.05 -10.76
C PHE A 34 -8.70 5.22 -12.29
N PHE A 35 -9.67 5.87 -12.93
CA PHE A 35 -9.64 6.12 -14.36
C PHE A 35 -8.45 7.02 -14.76
N LEU A 36 -8.23 8.11 -14.03
CA LEU A 36 -7.08 8.99 -14.26
C LEU A 36 -5.74 8.23 -14.07
N ASP A 37 -5.58 7.55 -12.94
CA ASP A 37 -4.29 6.99 -12.53
C ASP A 37 -3.91 5.73 -13.31
N TYR A 38 -4.89 4.89 -13.66
CA TYR A 38 -4.63 3.54 -14.16
C TYR A 38 -5.17 3.26 -15.57
N VAL A 39 -6.18 3.98 -16.01
CA VAL A 39 -6.67 3.87 -17.40
C VAL A 39 -5.99 4.90 -18.28
N LEU A 40 -5.98 6.18 -17.88
CA LEU A 40 -5.34 7.24 -18.63
C LEU A 40 -3.84 7.42 -18.33
N GLY A 41 -3.36 6.87 -17.19
CA GLY A 41 -1.96 6.90 -16.82
C GLY A 41 -1.42 8.26 -16.37
N TYR A 42 -2.28 9.11 -15.86
CA TYR A 42 -1.83 10.37 -15.27
C TYR A 42 -0.87 10.10 -14.10
N PRO A 43 0.23 10.87 -13.99
CA PRO A 43 1.15 10.75 -12.87
C PRO A 43 0.43 10.95 -11.54
N ARG A 44 0.70 10.07 -10.59
CA ARG A 44 0.20 10.20 -9.22
C ARG A 44 1.14 11.09 -8.44
N GLY A 45 0.60 12.13 -7.82
CA GLY A 45 1.36 12.97 -6.91
C GLY A 45 1.82 12.18 -5.69
N SER A 46 2.97 12.53 -5.14
CA SER A 46 3.40 12.08 -3.83
C SER A 46 2.94 13.06 -2.73
N SER A 47 3.03 12.64 -1.49
CA SER A 47 2.74 13.48 -0.33
C SER A 47 3.79 13.26 0.77
N HIS A 48 3.99 14.26 1.62
CA HIS A 48 4.89 14.15 2.77
C HIS A 48 4.60 12.92 3.64
N ALA A 49 3.34 12.54 3.81
CA ALA A 49 2.96 11.35 4.58
C ALA A 49 3.34 10.03 3.86
N MET A 50 3.27 9.98 2.52
CA MET A 50 3.73 8.82 1.74
C MET A 50 5.24 8.69 1.83
N GLU A 51 5.96 9.80 1.59
CA GLU A 51 7.43 9.80 1.66
C GLU A 51 7.96 9.51 3.07
N ARG A 52 7.25 9.93 4.13
CA ARG A 52 7.55 9.48 5.50
C ARG A 52 7.47 7.96 5.62
N GLY A 53 6.43 7.35 5.06
CA GLY A 53 6.27 5.90 5.05
C GLY A 53 7.46 5.20 4.42
N SER A 54 7.81 5.60 3.21
CA SER A 54 8.96 5.07 2.46
C SER A 54 10.29 5.32 3.19
N ALA A 55 10.46 6.47 3.82
CA ALA A 55 11.65 6.81 4.59
C ALA A 55 11.81 5.93 5.84
N VAL A 56 10.73 5.70 6.58
CA VAL A 56 10.74 4.79 7.76
C VAL A 56 11.08 3.37 7.33
N GLU A 57 10.45 2.88 6.27
CA GLU A 57 10.74 1.57 5.68
C GLU A 57 12.22 1.45 5.29
N PHE A 58 12.75 2.45 4.56
CA PHE A 58 14.16 2.50 4.19
C PHE A 58 15.11 2.45 5.40
N GLY A 59 14.77 3.14 6.50
CA GLY A 59 15.54 3.08 7.75
C GLY A 59 15.52 1.69 8.39
N VAL A 60 14.36 1.03 8.40
CA VAL A 60 14.20 -0.35 8.91
C VAL A 60 14.99 -1.34 8.05
N ASP A 61 15.01 -1.15 6.74
CA ASP A 61 15.79 -1.97 5.79
C ASP A 61 17.31 -1.91 6.09
N GLN A 62 17.85 -0.75 6.48
CA GLN A 62 19.26 -0.67 6.87
C GLN A 62 19.57 -1.59 8.05
N PHE A 63 18.67 -1.69 9.01
CA PHE A 63 18.82 -2.63 10.11
C PHE A 63 18.70 -4.09 9.65
N LEU A 64 17.61 -4.45 8.97
CA LEU A 64 17.34 -5.85 8.61
C LEU A 64 18.38 -6.42 7.62
N LEU A 65 18.81 -5.62 6.65
CA LEU A 65 19.75 -6.05 5.61
C LEU A 65 21.21 -5.91 6.00
N LYS A 66 21.57 -4.85 6.73
CA LYS A 66 22.98 -4.47 6.97
C LYS A 66 23.38 -4.48 8.43
N ARG A 67 22.44 -4.73 9.35
CA ARG A 67 22.69 -4.71 10.81
C ARG A 67 23.30 -3.40 11.31
N THR A 68 22.89 -2.30 10.73
CA THR A 68 23.35 -0.96 11.12
C THR A 68 22.82 -0.56 12.50
N SER A 69 23.45 0.42 13.12
CA SER A 69 22.99 0.98 14.41
C SER A 69 21.64 1.68 14.28
N LEU A 70 20.94 1.86 15.38
CA LEU A 70 19.70 2.63 15.41
C LEU A 70 19.93 4.07 14.89
N GLU A 71 21.04 4.71 15.28
CA GLU A 71 21.39 6.05 14.85
C GLU A 71 21.59 6.15 13.33
N ASP A 72 22.25 5.16 12.73
CA ASP A 72 22.44 5.09 11.28
C ASP A 72 21.12 4.84 10.55
N CYS A 73 20.23 4.01 11.10
CA CYS A 73 18.88 3.79 10.57
C CYS A 73 18.07 5.08 10.52
N ILE A 74 18.06 5.84 11.63
CA ILE A 74 17.38 7.13 11.74
C ILE A 74 17.97 8.13 10.75
N THR A 75 19.29 8.23 10.69
CA THR A 75 20.00 9.14 9.79
C THR A 75 19.67 8.84 8.33
N SER A 76 19.70 7.55 7.96
CA SER A 76 19.38 7.10 6.61
C SER A 76 17.94 7.41 6.23
N ALA A 77 16.98 7.15 7.13
CA ALA A 77 15.58 7.46 6.94
C ALA A 77 15.34 8.97 6.73
N LYS A 78 15.93 9.80 7.57
CA LYS A 78 15.80 11.26 7.48
C LYS A 78 16.41 11.83 6.19
N ASN A 79 17.54 11.28 5.74
CA ASN A 79 18.18 11.69 4.50
C ASN A 79 17.36 11.26 3.27
N TYR A 80 16.81 10.04 3.28
CA TYR A 80 15.88 9.58 2.25
C TYR A 80 14.68 10.53 2.13
N TYR A 81 14.01 10.83 3.26
CA TYR A 81 12.85 11.72 3.29
C TYR A 81 13.15 13.09 2.69
N LYS A 82 14.24 13.74 3.11
CA LYS A 82 14.65 15.05 2.58
C LYS A 82 14.86 15.02 1.07
N SER A 83 15.48 13.96 0.56
CA SER A 83 15.70 13.79 -0.88
C SER A 83 14.38 13.60 -1.64
N ALA A 84 13.46 12.82 -1.08
CA ALA A 84 12.19 12.50 -1.70
C ALA A 84 11.15 13.63 -1.64
N THR A 85 11.29 14.57 -0.70
CA THR A 85 10.31 15.67 -0.49
C THR A 85 10.79 17.03 -0.99
N ASN A 86 11.99 17.15 -1.52
CA ASN A 86 12.59 18.43 -1.92
C ASN A 86 11.81 19.23 -2.98
N PHE A 87 10.85 18.61 -3.65
CA PHE A 87 9.98 19.19 -4.67
C PHE A 87 8.53 19.36 -4.20
N LEU A 88 8.21 18.93 -2.96
CA LEU A 88 6.87 19.06 -2.41
C LEU A 88 6.73 20.42 -1.70
N ASP A 89 5.62 21.09 -1.95
CA ASP A 89 5.23 22.28 -1.23
C ASP A 89 4.65 21.89 0.16
N ASP A 90 4.42 22.87 1.03
CA ASP A 90 3.86 22.74 2.40
C ASP A 90 4.91 22.45 3.48
N ALA A 91 5.64 23.51 3.84
CA ALA A 91 6.69 23.45 4.87
C ALA A 91 6.19 23.05 6.27
N GLU A 92 4.92 23.30 6.60
CA GLU A 92 4.36 22.91 7.90
C GLU A 92 4.13 21.38 7.94
N GLU A 93 3.56 20.83 6.89
CA GLU A 93 3.36 19.38 6.78
C GLU A 93 4.71 18.65 6.63
N ASP A 94 5.68 19.21 5.88
CA ASP A 94 7.04 18.70 5.78
C ASP A 94 7.68 18.53 7.16
N LYS A 95 7.70 19.61 7.95
CA LYS A 95 8.26 19.59 9.30
C LYS A 95 7.57 18.54 10.19
N LYS A 96 6.25 18.52 10.18
CA LYS A 96 5.46 17.56 10.96
C LYS A 96 5.78 16.12 10.61
N GLN A 97 5.84 15.79 9.31
CA GLN A 97 6.12 14.42 8.86
C GLN A 97 7.58 14.03 9.11
N TYR A 98 8.53 14.95 8.94
CA TYR A 98 9.93 14.73 9.25
C TYR A 98 10.18 14.41 10.74
N GLU A 99 9.52 15.13 11.64
CA GLU A 99 9.64 14.92 13.10
C GLU A 99 9.10 13.54 13.54
N MET A 100 8.22 12.91 12.76
CA MET A 100 7.68 11.59 13.07
C MET A 100 8.60 10.42 12.67
N ILE A 101 9.61 10.64 11.82
CA ILE A 101 10.48 9.58 11.30
C ILE A 101 11.27 8.90 12.42
N GLU A 102 12.00 9.68 13.22
CA GLU A 102 12.84 9.14 14.29
C GLU A 102 12.05 8.30 15.31
N PRO A 103 10.93 8.82 15.90
CA PRO A 103 10.13 7.99 16.80
C PRO A 103 9.60 6.69 16.16
N MET A 104 9.21 6.72 14.88
CA MET A 104 8.72 5.53 14.19
C MET A 104 9.82 4.50 13.98
N VAL A 105 10.98 4.91 13.46
CA VAL A 105 12.14 4.02 13.28
C VAL A 105 12.57 3.43 14.60
N THR A 106 12.66 4.23 15.66
CA THR A 106 13.04 3.80 17.01
C THR A 106 12.07 2.76 17.57
N GLN A 107 10.76 3.01 17.46
CA GLN A 107 9.73 2.09 17.94
C GLN A 107 9.80 0.73 17.21
N ILE A 108 9.95 0.76 15.90
CA ILE A 108 10.02 -0.45 15.06
C ILE A 108 11.32 -1.22 15.36
N TRP A 109 12.44 -0.50 15.48
CA TRP A 109 13.73 -1.09 15.80
C TRP A 109 13.68 -1.86 17.13
N HIS A 110 13.14 -1.27 18.18
CA HIS A 110 12.97 -1.94 19.48
C HIS A 110 12.08 -3.17 19.39
N LEU A 111 11.00 -3.13 18.62
CA LEU A 111 10.15 -4.30 18.43
C LEU A 111 10.88 -5.46 17.76
N PHE A 112 11.72 -5.21 16.76
CA PHE A 112 12.50 -6.26 16.11
C PHE A 112 13.63 -6.78 16.99
N VAL A 113 14.33 -5.91 17.71
CA VAL A 113 15.50 -6.29 18.53
C VAL A 113 15.09 -6.90 19.86
N GLU A 114 14.11 -6.32 20.55
CA GLU A 114 13.77 -6.67 21.93
C GLU A 114 12.53 -7.56 22.04
N GLY A 115 11.60 -7.43 21.10
CA GLY A 115 10.27 -8.02 21.20
C GLY A 115 10.10 -9.37 20.51
N TYR A 116 10.73 -9.59 19.38
CA TYR A 116 10.45 -10.74 18.52
C TYR A 116 11.61 -11.70 18.31
N ASN A 117 12.82 -11.35 18.73
CA ASN A 117 14.00 -12.20 18.56
C ASN A 117 14.15 -12.76 17.12
N PHE A 118 13.78 -11.99 16.11
CA PHE A 118 14.01 -12.38 14.72
C PHE A 118 15.52 -12.48 14.50
N THR A 119 15.99 -13.69 14.28
CA THR A 119 17.40 -13.96 14.00
C THR A 119 17.67 -13.78 12.51
N ASP A 120 18.95 -13.67 12.13
CA ASP A 120 19.36 -13.57 10.73
C ASP A 120 18.88 -14.73 9.86
N ARG A 121 18.65 -15.89 10.47
CA ARG A 121 18.19 -17.11 9.78
C ARG A 121 16.72 -17.07 9.41
N ASP A 122 15.95 -16.26 10.11
CA ASP A 122 14.50 -16.15 9.92
C ASP A 122 14.14 -15.10 8.84
N PHE A 123 15.05 -14.17 8.54
CA PHE A 123 14.79 -13.13 7.57
C PHE A 123 15.04 -13.60 6.13
N VAL A 124 13.99 -13.73 5.34
CA VAL A 124 14.03 -14.13 3.93
C VAL A 124 14.33 -12.94 3.02
N GLY A 125 13.71 -11.78 3.30
CA GLY A 125 13.92 -10.57 2.52
C GLY A 125 12.84 -9.52 2.73
N ASN A 126 13.07 -8.37 2.11
CA ASN A 126 12.14 -7.25 2.02
C ASN A 126 11.68 -7.02 0.57
N GLN A 127 10.60 -6.28 0.38
CA GLN A 127 10.06 -5.91 -0.92
C GLN A 127 9.89 -7.11 -1.86
N ILE A 128 9.36 -8.22 -1.32
CA ILE A 128 9.22 -9.48 -2.08
C ILE A 128 7.98 -9.41 -2.97
N THR A 129 8.21 -9.56 -4.29
CA THR A 129 7.11 -9.62 -5.25
C THR A 129 6.36 -10.93 -5.15
N VAL A 130 5.06 -10.86 -4.94
CA VAL A 130 4.14 -12.00 -4.95
C VAL A 130 3.13 -11.86 -6.09
N ASN A 131 2.78 -13.00 -6.69
CA ASN A 131 1.84 -13.05 -7.80
C ASN A 131 0.79 -14.14 -7.54
N THR A 132 -0.47 -13.83 -7.85
CA THR A 132 -1.61 -14.74 -7.79
C THR A 132 -2.61 -14.41 -8.87
N SER A 133 -3.75 -15.08 -8.90
CA SER A 133 -4.89 -14.68 -9.70
C SER A 133 -6.18 -14.71 -8.88
N ILE A 134 -7.09 -13.78 -9.17
CA ILE A 134 -8.42 -13.72 -8.57
C ILE A 134 -9.42 -13.78 -9.73
N ASN A 135 -10.21 -14.85 -9.75
CA ASN A 135 -11.19 -15.13 -10.83
C ASN A 135 -10.59 -15.06 -12.26
N GLY A 136 -9.32 -15.46 -12.40
CA GLY A 136 -8.58 -15.44 -13.67
C GLY A 136 -7.83 -14.13 -13.95
N VAL A 137 -8.09 -13.05 -13.21
CA VAL A 137 -7.36 -11.78 -13.34
C VAL A 137 -6.01 -11.89 -12.62
N PRO A 138 -4.88 -11.64 -13.30
CA PRO A 138 -3.57 -11.68 -12.66
C PRO A 138 -3.39 -10.54 -11.67
N PHE A 139 -2.84 -10.85 -10.50
CA PHE A 139 -2.49 -9.91 -9.45
C PHE A 139 -1.00 -9.95 -9.13
N THR A 140 -0.44 -8.78 -8.87
CA THR A 140 0.89 -8.63 -8.31
C THR A 140 0.83 -7.81 -7.03
N GLY A 141 1.73 -8.08 -6.12
CA GLY A 141 1.90 -7.32 -4.89
C GLY A 141 3.36 -7.34 -4.44
N ILE A 142 3.70 -6.42 -3.57
CA ILE A 142 5.02 -6.34 -2.95
C ILE A 142 4.80 -6.43 -1.44
N VAL A 143 5.38 -7.45 -0.82
CA VAL A 143 5.34 -7.69 0.62
C VAL A 143 6.53 -6.98 1.26
N ASP A 144 6.29 -6.19 2.29
CA ASP A 144 7.36 -5.39 2.91
C ASP A 144 8.44 -6.27 3.53
N TYR A 145 8.06 -7.24 4.39
CA TYR A 145 9.01 -8.13 5.03
C TYR A 145 8.50 -9.57 5.07
N VAL A 146 9.39 -10.51 4.79
CA VAL A 146 9.13 -11.95 4.91
C VAL A 146 10.20 -12.59 5.80
N PHE A 147 9.74 -13.35 6.78
CA PHE A 147 10.56 -14.22 7.62
C PHE A 147 10.06 -15.65 7.48
N GLU A 148 10.92 -16.63 7.80
CA GLU A 148 10.58 -18.03 7.61
C GLU A 148 11.26 -18.91 8.64
N ASN A 149 10.54 -19.92 9.13
CA ASN A 149 11.10 -21.07 9.84
C ASN A 149 10.73 -22.39 9.11
N GLU A 150 10.94 -23.54 9.76
CA GLU A 150 10.69 -24.84 9.14
C GLU A 150 9.23 -25.01 8.67
N ASP A 151 8.26 -24.52 9.43
CA ASP A 151 6.84 -24.79 9.23
C ASP A 151 6.02 -23.58 8.79
N THR A 152 6.54 -22.37 8.95
CA THR A 152 5.75 -21.13 8.81
C THR A 152 6.52 -20.05 8.06
N ILE A 153 5.81 -19.38 7.16
CA ILE A 153 6.22 -18.11 6.53
C ILE A 153 5.49 -16.99 7.26
N TYR A 154 6.24 -16.03 7.79
CA TYR A 154 5.71 -14.84 8.45
C TYR A 154 5.74 -13.65 7.48
N VAL A 155 4.60 -13.06 7.25
CA VAL A 155 4.40 -11.90 6.37
C VAL A 155 4.13 -10.68 7.23
N ILE A 156 4.95 -9.65 7.09
CA ILE A 156 4.79 -8.40 7.82
C ILE A 156 4.61 -7.27 6.81
N ASP A 157 3.52 -6.51 6.98
CA ASP A 157 3.22 -5.32 6.20
C ASP A 157 3.33 -4.10 7.12
N LEU A 158 4.24 -3.18 6.79
CA LEU A 158 4.54 -2.00 7.62
C LEU A 158 3.53 -0.88 7.37
N LYS A 159 2.92 -0.40 8.44
CA LYS A 159 1.96 0.70 8.40
C LYS A 159 2.40 1.86 9.31
N THR A 160 2.92 2.91 8.69
CA THR A 160 3.22 4.18 9.37
C THR A 160 1.98 5.08 9.30
N LYS A 161 1.34 5.35 10.41
CA LYS A 161 0.03 6.03 10.45
C LYS A 161 -0.05 7.08 11.54
N ASP A 162 -0.88 8.10 11.36
CA ASP A 162 -1.16 9.11 12.38
C ASP A 162 -2.00 8.58 13.54
N LYS A 163 -2.78 7.50 13.29
CA LYS A 163 -3.59 6.82 14.29
C LYS A 163 -3.30 5.33 14.25
N PHE A 164 -3.21 4.70 15.42
CA PHE A 164 -3.01 3.27 15.55
C PHE A 164 -4.29 2.54 15.10
N MET A 165 -4.31 2.09 13.84
CA MET A 165 -5.42 1.34 13.26
C MET A 165 -4.99 0.59 12.00
N VAL A 166 -5.57 -0.59 11.80
CA VAL A 166 -5.55 -1.33 10.55
C VAL A 166 -6.87 -1.10 9.84
N THR A 167 -6.83 -0.66 8.60
CA THR A 167 -8.04 -0.37 7.82
C THR A 167 -8.52 -1.63 7.09
N TYR A 168 -9.75 -1.59 6.61
CA TYR A 168 -10.30 -2.63 5.75
C TYR A 168 -9.43 -2.85 4.49
N ASP A 169 -8.96 -1.78 3.86
CA ASP A 169 -8.11 -1.85 2.66
C ASP A 169 -6.73 -2.47 2.96
N ASP A 170 -6.17 -2.26 4.15
CA ASP A 170 -4.95 -2.96 4.60
C ASP A 170 -5.22 -4.46 4.72
N LYS A 171 -6.36 -4.85 5.29
CA LYS A 171 -6.75 -6.27 5.43
C LYS A 171 -6.99 -6.93 4.07
N LEU A 172 -7.61 -6.24 3.12
CA LEU A 172 -7.78 -6.73 1.75
C LEU A 172 -6.42 -6.98 1.06
N GLN A 173 -5.47 -6.05 1.21
CA GLN A 173 -4.11 -6.20 0.71
C GLN A 173 -3.45 -7.45 1.28
N MET A 174 -3.51 -7.64 2.60
CA MET A 174 -2.93 -8.79 3.29
C MET A 174 -3.58 -10.12 2.88
N ALA A 175 -4.89 -10.13 2.65
CA ALA A 175 -5.59 -11.32 2.16
C ALA A 175 -5.08 -11.76 0.78
N ILE A 176 -4.81 -10.81 -0.11
CA ILE A 176 -4.22 -11.06 -1.44
C ILE A 176 -2.79 -11.61 -1.31
N TYR A 177 -1.97 -11.04 -0.42
CA TYR A 177 -0.61 -11.53 -0.15
C TYR A 177 -0.62 -12.95 0.42
N LYS A 178 -1.47 -13.20 1.41
CA LYS A 178 -1.64 -14.53 2.01
C LYS A 178 -2.03 -15.56 0.96
N LYS A 179 -3.03 -15.27 0.12
CA LYS A 179 -3.44 -16.14 -0.98
C LYS A 179 -2.27 -16.45 -1.92
N ALA A 180 -1.52 -15.42 -2.34
CA ALA A 180 -0.40 -15.58 -3.27
C ALA A 180 0.70 -16.49 -2.72
N LEU A 181 0.97 -16.44 -1.43
CA LEU A 181 1.97 -17.27 -0.77
C LEU A 181 1.44 -18.68 -0.49
N GLN A 182 0.17 -18.84 -0.12
CA GLN A 182 -0.46 -20.15 0.06
C GLN A 182 -0.48 -20.99 -1.22
N GLU A 183 -0.58 -20.35 -2.38
CA GLU A 183 -0.53 -21.04 -3.68
C GLU A 183 0.87 -21.56 -4.04
N LYS A 184 1.90 -21.04 -3.40
CA LYS A 184 3.30 -21.35 -3.71
C LYS A 184 4.02 -22.17 -2.65
N SER A 185 3.44 -22.27 -1.46
CA SER A 185 4.08 -22.94 -0.32
C SER A 185 3.08 -23.83 0.40
N ASN A 186 3.57 -24.98 0.88
CA ASN A 186 2.83 -25.87 1.77
C ASN A 186 2.97 -25.48 3.26
N LYS A 187 3.80 -24.47 3.57
CA LYS A 187 3.97 -23.96 4.92
C LYS A 187 2.74 -23.17 5.38
N ASN A 188 2.56 -23.06 6.69
CA ASN A 188 1.60 -22.13 7.24
C ASN A 188 2.00 -20.69 6.89
N ILE A 189 1.02 -19.84 6.56
CA ILE A 189 1.26 -18.42 6.28
C ILE A 189 0.64 -17.59 7.41
N ASP A 190 1.51 -17.03 8.25
CA ASP A 190 1.15 -16.14 9.33
C ASP A 190 1.39 -14.69 8.90
N CYS A 191 0.35 -13.87 9.00
CA CYS A 191 0.36 -12.52 8.49
C CYS A 191 0.09 -11.52 9.62
N SER A 192 0.87 -10.45 9.66
CA SER A 192 0.72 -9.38 10.64
C SER A 192 0.98 -8.01 10.03
N PHE A 193 0.33 -7.00 10.58
CA PHE A 193 0.65 -5.60 10.32
C PHE A 193 1.57 -5.09 11.42
N LEU A 194 2.67 -4.48 11.05
CA LEU A 194 3.48 -3.71 11.98
C LEU A 194 3.04 -2.25 11.91
N VAL A 195 2.25 -1.82 12.89
CA VAL A 195 1.69 -0.47 12.94
C VAL A 195 2.52 0.41 13.86
N SER A 196 3.05 1.52 13.33
CA SER A 196 3.72 2.56 14.13
C SER A 196 3.10 3.93 13.89
N THR A 197 2.92 4.70 14.98
CA THR A 197 2.39 6.07 14.91
C THR A 197 3.43 7.13 15.24
N GLY A 198 4.64 6.75 15.67
CA GLY A 198 5.67 7.67 16.11
C GLY A 198 5.29 8.48 17.37
N LYS A 199 4.19 8.15 18.04
CA LYS A 199 3.70 8.90 19.21
C LYS A 199 4.20 8.30 20.50
N VAL A 200 4.34 9.17 21.51
CA VAL A 200 4.57 8.75 22.89
C VAL A 200 3.21 8.38 23.51
N PRO A 201 3.09 7.21 24.17
CA PRO A 201 1.85 6.84 24.84
C PRO A 201 1.47 7.87 25.92
N LYS A 202 0.26 8.44 25.82
CA LYS A 202 -0.29 9.36 26.82
C LYS A 202 -1.03 8.64 27.94
N LYS A 203 -1.38 7.37 27.74
CA LYS A 203 -2.08 6.49 28.70
C LYS A 203 -1.39 5.14 28.74
N LYS A 204 -1.41 4.47 29.89
CA LYS A 204 -0.73 3.17 30.14
C LYS A 204 -1.03 2.09 29.08
N ASN A 205 -2.23 2.08 28.50
CA ASN A 205 -2.66 1.06 27.53
C ASN A 205 -2.81 1.64 26.12
N GLN A 206 -2.23 2.78 25.82
CA GLN A 206 -2.30 3.36 24.48
C GLN A 206 -1.32 2.64 23.57
N LYS A 207 -1.83 1.94 22.56
CA LYS A 207 -1.03 1.32 21.50
C LYS A 207 -0.50 2.41 20.57
N VAL A 208 0.80 2.39 20.32
CA VAL A 208 1.48 3.35 19.44
C VAL A 208 2.40 2.68 18.42
N CYS A 209 2.93 1.49 18.78
CA CYS A 209 3.68 0.62 17.88
C CYS A 209 3.52 -0.83 18.34
N GLU A 210 3.00 -1.70 17.46
CA GLU A 210 2.71 -3.09 17.81
C GLU A 210 2.50 -3.93 16.54
N PHE A 211 2.77 -5.24 16.65
CA PHE A 211 2.29 -6.20 15.64
C PHE A 211 0.80 -6.48 15.87
N VAL A 212 0.01 -6.33 14.80
CA VAL A 212 -1.42 -6.62 14.78
C VAL A 212 -1.64 -7.84 13.89
N PRO A 213 -2.02 -9.01 14.43
CA PRO A 213 -2.29 -10.18 13.61
C PRO A 213 -3.37 -9.90 12.56
N PHE A 214 -3.20 -10.47 11.38
CA PHE A 214 -4.24 -10.47 10.37
C PHE A 214 -5.21 -11.62 10.65
N GLU A 215 -6.42 -11.25 11.05
CA GLU A 215 -7.54 -12.16 11.19
C GLU A 215 -8.42 -12.10 9.94
N ASN A 216 -8.67 -13.25 9.32
CA ASN A 216 -9.50 -13.35 8.13
C ASN A 216 -10.98 -13.45 8.52
N GLU A 217 -11.53 -12.37 9.07
CA GLU A 217 -12.92 -12.27 9.56
C GLU A 217 -13.94 -12.17 8.41
N TYR A 218 -13.50 -11.81 7.21
CA TYR A 218 -14.35 -11.57 6.04
C TYR A 218 -13.80 -12.29 4.82
N ASP A 219 -14.66 -12.55 3.86
CA ASP A 219 -14.26 -13.06 2.53
C ASP A 219 -13.72 -11.91 1.66
N PHE A 220 -12.51 -11.45 1.99
CA PHE A 220 -11.82 -10.39 1.23
C PHE A 220 -11.56 -10.76 -0.23
N ILE A 221 -11.33 -12.05 -0.51
CA ILE A 221 -11.09 -12.51 -1.89
C ILE A 221 -12.40 -12.50 -2.68
N GLY A 222 -13.50 -12.96 -2.09
CA GLY A 222 -14.84 -12.86 -2.70
C GLY A 222 -15.24 -11.40 -2.97
N GLU A 223 -14.92 -10.47 -2.07
CA GLU A 223 -15.13 -9.04 -2.35
C GLU A 223 -14.26 -8.54 -3.51
N ALA A 224 -12.98 -8.91 -3.54
CA ALA A 224 -12.11 -8.55 -4.67
C ALA A 224 -12.68 -9.07 -6.00
N GLU A 225 -13.21 -10.30 -6.03
CA GLU A 225 -13.91 -10.85 -7.20
C GLU A 225 -15.13 -10.02 -7.61
N LEU A 226 -15.94 -9.57 -6.65
CA LEU A 226 -17.10 -8.73 -6.95
C LEU A 226 -16.71 -7.37 -7.52
N GLN A 227 -15.66 -6.75 -6.99
CA GLN A 227 -15.13 -5.49 -7.52
C GLN A 227 -14.59 -5.66 -8.95
N LEU A 228 -13.87 -6.74 -9.22
CA LEU A 228 -13.37 -7.06 -10.56
C LEU A 228 -14.51 -7.33 -11.55
N LYS A 229 -15.57 -8.04 -11.15
CA LYS A 229 -16.78 -8.25 -11.97
C LYS A 229 -17.50 -6.93 -12.25
N SER A 230 -17.56 -6.04 -11.27
CA SER A 230 -18.12 -4.70 -11.47
C SER A 230 -17.32 -3.90 -12.49
N LEU A 231 -15.99 -3.93 -12.39
CA LEU A 231 -15.12 -3.29 -13.37
C LEU A 231 -15.27 -3.91 -14.76
N GLU A 232 -15.21 -5.23 -14.87
CA GLU A 232 -15.45 -5.95 -16.14
C GLU A 232 -16.77 -5.53 -16.79
N HIS A 233 -17.84 -5.42 -16.00
CA HIS A 233 -19.14 -5.01 -16.51
C HIS A 233 -19.11 -3.58 -17.07
N MET A 234 -18.47 -2.64 -16.37
CA MET A 234 -18.31 -1.26 -16.83
C MET A 234 -17.49 -1.19 -18.13
N LEU A 235 -16.41 -1.97 -18.20
CA LEU A 235 -15.58 -2.07 -19.42
C LEU A 235 -16.35 -2.67 -20.59
N LYS A 236 -17.22 -3.66 -20.38
CA LYS A 236 -18.08 -4.27 -21.41
C LYS A 236 -19.14 -3.32 -21.96
N LEU A 237 -19.65 -2.40 -21.12
CA LEU A 237 -20.62 -1.39 -21.53
C LEU A 237 -20.02 -0.26 -22.36
N SER A 238 -18.69 -0.17 -22.41
CA SER A 238 -17.96 0.90 -23.06
C SER A 238 -17.41 0.45 -24.40
N ASN A 239 -17.60 1.26 -25.44
CA ASN A 239 -17.02 1.00 -26.77
C ASN A 239 -15.59 1.54 -26.88
N ASP A 240 -15.30 2.63 -26.21
CA ASP A 240 -14.02 3.34 -26.23
C ASP A 240 -13.73 4.07 -24.90
N ILE A 241 -12.68 4.88 -24.89
CA ILE A 241 -12.25 5.67 -23.74
C ILE A 241 -13.26 6.79 -23.39
N ASP A 242 -13.96 7.35 -24.39
CA ASP A 242 -14.94 8.40 -24.15
C ASP A 242 -16.18 7.86 -23.44
N ASP A 243 -16.63 6.66 -23.79
CA ASP A 243 -17.68 5.95 -23.04
C ASP A 243 -17.26 5.69 -21.59
N LEU A 244 -16.01 5.23 -21.38
CA LEU A 244 -15.45 5.02 -20.03
C LEU A 244 -15.39 6.34 -19.24
N LYS A 245 -15.00 7.42 -19.87
CA LYS A 245 -14.94 8.74 -19.26
C LYS A 245 -16.29 9.15 -18.67
N VAL A 246 -17.40 8.83 -19.34
CA VAL A 246 -18.74 9.09 -18.83
C VAL A 246 -19.08 8.21 -17.64
N LEU A 247 -18.78 6.89 -17.72
CA LEU A 247 -19.05 5.92 -16.63
C LEU A 247 -18.23 6.17 -15.38
N PHE A 248 -17.04 6.76 -15.53
CA PHE A 248 -16.12 7.08 -14.43
C PHE A 248 -16.14 8.56 -14.03
N ALA A 249 -17.20 9.30 -14.44
CA ALA A 249 -17.32 10.72 -14.11
C ALA A 249 -17.15 10.99 -12.60
N PRO A 250 -16.42 12.06 -12.23
CA PRO A 250 -16.12 12.33 -10.83
C PRO A 250 -17.33 12.86 -10.06
N GLN A 251 -17.40 12.50 -8.77
CA GLN A 251 -18.24 13.19 -7.81
C GLN A 251 -17.51 14.46 -7.38
N LEU A 252 -18.11 15.63 -7.58
CA LEU A 252 -17.45 16.93 -7.39
C LEU A 252 -17.16 17.26 -5.93
N ASP A 253 -17.93 16.71 -5.01
CA ASP A 253 -17.80 16.86 -3.57
C ASP A 253 -16.78 15.89 -2.93
N ASP A 254 -16.18 15.03 -3.72
CA ASP A 254 -15.16 14.13 -3.20
C ASP A 254 -13.94 14.92 -2.71
N TRP A 255 -13.52 14.64 -1.47
CA TRP A 255 -12.44 15.30 -0.77
C TRP A 255 -11.11 15.30 -1.51
N ILE A 256 -10.87 14.29 -2.36
CA ILE A 256 -9.60 14.12 -3.09
C ILE A 256 -9.33 15.31 -4.00
N TRP A 257 -10.38 15.87 -4.65
CA TRP A 257 -10.25 17.02 -5.56
C TRP A 257 -9.85 18.31 -4.86
N ASN A 258 -10.03 18.37 -3.55
CA ASN A 258 -9.65 19.52 -2.74
C ASN A 258 -8.26 19.40 -2.12
N LYS A 259 -7.76 18.18 -1.94
CA LYS A 259 -6.47 17.93 -1.28
C LYS A 259 -5.33 17.61 -2.24
N ASP A 260 -5.63 17.00 -3.37
CA ASP A 260 -4.65 16.61 -4.37
C ASP A 260 -4.74 17.59 -5.56
N LYS A 261 -3.76 18.52 -5.64
CA LYS A 261 -3.72 19.56 -6.69
C LYS A 261 -3.62 18.95 -8.09
N ASP A 262 -2.85 17.87 -8.23
CA ASP A 262 -2.66 17.18 -9.51
C ASP A 262 -3.93 16.45 -9.92
N ALA A 263 -4.60 15.75 -8.98
CA ALA A 263 -5.88 15.12 -9.25
C ALA A 263 -6.95 16.15 -9.67
N LYS A 264 -6.98 17.32 -9.03
CA LYS A 264 -7.88 18.42 -9.40
C LYS A 264 -7.60 18.94 -10.82
N LYS A 265 -6.32 19.16 -11.14
CA LYS A 265 -5.90 19.61 -12.48
C LYS A 265 -6.26 18.56 -13.54
N ASN A 266 -5.94 17.31 -13.31
CA ASN A 266 -6.21 16.21 -14.23
C ASN A 266 -7.72 16.02 -14.44
N ARG A 267 -8.54 16.17 -13.38
CA ARG A 267 -9.99 16.17 -13.48
C ARG A 267 -10.50 17.28 -14.42
N GLN A 268 -9.98 18.50 -14.24
CA GLN A 268 -10.37 19.64 -15.08
C GLN A 268 -9.97 19.43 -16.55
N GLU A 269 -8.81 18.84 -16.78
CA GLU A 269 -8.33 18.51 -18.13
C GLU A 269 -9.21 17.45 -18.81
N VAL A 270 -9.58 16.40 -18.09
CA VAL A 270 -10.34 15.27 -18.66
C VAL A 270 -11.84 15.58 -18.79
N TRP A 271 -12.46 16.15 -17.77
CA TRP A 271 -13.92 16.35 -17.75
C TRP A 271 -14.36 17.83 -17.91
N GLY A 272 -13.44 18.78 -17.89
CA GLY A 272 -13.76 20.21 -18.01
C GLY A 272 -14.41 20.82 -16.76
N ILE A 273 -14.33 20.13 -15.61
CA ILE A 273 -15.04 20.50 -14.36
C ILE A 273 -14.12 20.46 -13.13
#